data_46db815bd51e77167c94e989d6ed2814
#
_entry.id   46db815bd51e77167c94e989d6ed2814
#
_cell.length_a   1.000
_cell.length_b   1.000
_cell.length_c   1.000
_cell.angle_alpha   90.00
_cell.angle_beta   90.00
_cell.angle_gamma   90.00
#
_symmetry.space_group_name_H-M   'P 1'
#
loop_
_entity.id
_entity.type
_entity.pdbx_description
1 polymer ?
#
loop_
_entity_poly.entity_id
_entity_poly.type
_entity_poly.pdbx_seq_one_letter_code
_entity_poly.pdbx_strand_id
1 'polypeptide(L)'
;MRAGRFWLIIMLLLLHLAPAALAAAPATIAAAPDIRENLEYQISLGLWSDVARVHLVLKELQPGHYLAEFSGAAQGMWKLLSRWLPERYQTEMLYRDGRLQPLVYREEFQERGQKILKEYRFDYDHSQLTLWRQVDGGEKIKDWEAPLTGPVYDLLSLFYNVRLGTLGPTPGGVTLKVMILPNPKPQELVFCIGAVTDQGLKVMVNSCSPGVVEADQYFMFLSPERVPTLAWTRVTFFGKLAGRLVNPGAVKKEGLLTLPPSSSPVPKARR
;
A
#
# COMPACT_ATOMS: atom_id res chain seq x y z
N MET A 1 -2.71 -23.31 12.38
CA MET A 1 -2.45 -21.93 12.82
C MET A 1 -2.11 -21.12 11.57
N ARG A 2 -2.90 -20.07 11.25
CA ARG A 2 -2.92 -19.39 9.94
C ARG A 2 -1.84 -18.29 9.89
N ALA A 3 -0.63 -18.63 9.47
CA ALA A 3 0.50 -17.71 9.32
C ALA A 3 0.26 -16.55 8.33
N GLY A 4 -0.64 -16.73 7.36
CA GLY A 4 -0.88 -15.74 6.29
C GLY A 4 -1.55 -14.44 6.74
N ARG A 5 -2.30 -14.40 7.85
CA ARG A 5 -2.95 -13.19 8.36
C ARG A 5 -1.99 -12.26 9.10
N PHE A 6 -0.91 -12.80 9.63
CA PHE A 6 0.11 -12.05 10.37
C PHE A 6 0.91 -11.14 9.45
N TRP A 7 1.12 -11.55 8.20
CA TRP A 7 1.94 -10.84 7.20
C TRP A 7 1.31 -9.58 6.63
N LEU A 8 -0.01 -9.57 6.44
CA LEU A 8 -0.72 -8.42 5.87
C LEU A 8 -0.59 -7.14 6.70
N ILE A 9 -0.23 -7.30 7.93
CA ILE A 9 -0.25 -6.28 8.96
C ILE A 9 1.12 -5.76 9.28
N ILE A 10 2.09 -6.65 9.34
CA ILE A 10 3.50 -6.30 9.39
C ILE A 10 3.85 -5.51 8.13
N MET A 11 3.26 -5.85 6.98
CA MET A 11 3.39 -5.11 5.72
C MET A 11 2.96 -3.64 5.80
N LEU A 12 2.02 -3.28 6.63
CA LEU A 12 1.67 -1.87 6.87
C LEU A 12 2.73 -1.13 7.70
N LEU A 13 3.65 -1.83 8.33
CA LEU A 13 4.51 -1.26 9.36
C LEU A 13 5.99 -1.67 9.33
N LEU A 14 6.44 -2.66 8.54
CA LEU A 14 7.80 -3.20 8.71
C LEU A 14 8.48 -3.60 7.39
N LEU A 15 9.63 -2.98 7.07
CA LEU A 15 10.41 -3.27 5.86
C LEU A 15 11.91 -2.90 5.86
N HIS A 16 12.72 -3.61 5.12
CA HIS A 16 14.19 -3.62 5.29
C HIS A 16 15.04 -3.54 4.02
N LEU A 17 16.29 -3.22 4.19
CA LEU A 17 17.29 -2.77 3.23
C LEU A 17 18.31 -3.80 2.76
N ALA A 18 18.78 -3.68 1.53
CA ALA A 18 20.20 -3.67 1.16
C ALA A 18 20.42 -3.16 -0.28
N PRO A 19 21.55 -2.54 -0.61
CA PRO A 19 21.83 -2.02 -1.94
C PRO A 19 22.50 -3.08 -2.82
N ALA A 20 22.05 -3.22 -4.05
CA ALA A 20 22.80 -3.86 -5.13
C ALA A 20 22.85 -2.91 -6.30
N ALA A 21 24.06 -2.53 -6.69
CA ALA A 21 24.33 -1.78 -7.91
C ALA A 21 24.08 -2.68 -9.13
N LEU A 22 23.22 -2.25 -10.04
CA LEU A 22 23.06 -2.86 -11.36
C LEU A 22 23.49 -1.86 -12.43
N ALA A 23 24.34 -2.30 -13.32
CA ALA A 23 24.77 -1.56 -14.48
C ALA A 23 23.60 -1.31 -15.44
N ALA A 24 23.41 -0.05 -15.84
CA ALA A 24 22.34 0.39 -16.71
C ALA A 24 22.74 0.31 -18.18
N ALA A 25 21.87 -0.26 -19.00
CA ALA A 25 21.88 -0.05 -20.44
C ALA A 25 21.41 1.40 -20.76
N PRO A 26 21.85 2.02 -21.87
CA PRO A 26 21.50 3.39 -22.18
C PRO A 26 20.00 3.50 -22.47
N ALA A 27 19.29 4.09 -21.53
CA ALA A 27 17.88 4.41 -21.69
C ALA A 27 17.74 5.75 -22.42
N THR A 28 16.86 5.80 -23.41
CA THR A 28 16.26 7.03 -23.90
C THR A 28 15.92 7.92 -22.70
N ILE A 29 16.34 9.19 -22.73
CA ILE A 29 16.13 10.14 -21.64
C ILE A 29 14.61 10.38 -21.52
N ALA A 30 13.93 9.51 -20.81
CA ALA A 30 12.59 9.80 -20.33
C ALA A 30 12.71 10.94 -19.29
N ALA A 31 11.84 11.93 -19.37
CA ALA A 31 11.80 13.00 -18.37
C ALA A 31 11.75 12.34 -16.98
N ALA A 32 12.51 12.91 -16.04
CA ALA A 32 12.53 12.38 -14.67
C ALA A 32 11.09 12.40 -14.12
N PRO A 33 10.62 11.31 -13.50
CA PRO A 33 9.26 11.25 -12.96
C PRO A 33 9.05 12.33 -11.91
N ASP A 34 7.90 13.03 -11.97
CA ASP A 34 7.56 14.07 -11.02
C ASP A 34 7.15 13.44 -9.68
N ILE A 35 7.88 13.76 -8.63
CA ILE A 35 7.57 13.30 -7.26
C ILE A 35 6.38 14.10 -6.74
N ARG A 36 5.22 13.46 -6.66
CA ARG A 36 3.98 14.04 -6.15
C ARG A 36 3.90 14.03 -4.63
N GLU A 37 4.45 13.00 -4.02
CA GLU A 37 4.46 12.85 -2.57
C GLU A 37 5.64 12.00 -2.11
N ASN A 38 6.16 12.31 -0.92
CA ASN A 38 7.17 11.52 -0.22
C ASN A 38 6.88 11.58 1.28
N LEU A 39 6.28 10.51 1.82
CA LEU A 39 5.94 10.37 3.23
C LEU A 39 6.97 9.48 3.93
N GLU A 40 7.35 9.89 5.14
CA GLU A 40 8.26 9.14 5.99
C GLU A 40 7.58 8.79 7.30
N TYR A 41 7.68 7.50 7.69
CA TYR A 41 7.14 7.00 8.95
C TYR A 41 8.23 6.41 9.81
N GLN A 42 8.21 6.78 11.09
CA GLN A 42 9.00 6.16 12.13
C GLN A 42 8.22 5.00 12.77
N ILE A 43 8.87 3.85 12.88
CA ILE A 43 8.29 2.65 13.48
C ILE A 43 8.83 2.46 14.89
N SER A 44 7.93 2.16 15.82
CA SER A 44 8.23 1.81 17.21
C SER A 44 7.62 0.45 17.57
N LEU A 45 8.25 -0.27 18.48
CA LEU A 45 7.81 -1.59 18.97
C LEU A 45 7.94 -1.68 20.49
N GLY A 46 6.82 -1.75 21.20
CA GLY A 46 6.77 -1.76 22.66
C GLY A 46 7.44 -0.52 23.25
N LEU A 47 8.54 -0.73 23.96
CA LEU A 47 9.35 0.32 24.58
C LEU A 47 10.44 0.90 23.65
N TRP A 48 10.68 0.28 22.49
CA TRP A 48 11.72 0.71 21.56
C TRP A 48 11.14 1.68 20.53
N SER A 49 11.67 2.89 20.52
CA SER A 49 11.42 3.89 19.48
C SER A 49 12.40 3.71 18.33
N ASP A 50 11.97 4.08 17.12
CA ASP A 50 12.82 4.13 15.93
C ASP A 50 13.47 2.78 15.56
N VAL A 51 12.68 1.71 15.62
CA VAL A 51 13.14 0.37 15.23
C VAL A 51 13.28 0.23 13.72
N ALA A 52 12.52 1.05 12.95
CA ALA A 52 12.60 1.12 11.50
C ALA A 52 12.09 2.46 10.97
N ARG A 53 12.47 2.78 9.72
CA ARG A 53 11.93 3.88 8.92
C ARG A 53 11.27 3.32 7.68
N VAL A 54 10.16 3.93 7.30
CA VAL A 54 9.37 3.56 6.12
C VAL A 54 9.18 4.79 5.26
N HIS A 55 9.38 4.63 3.95
CA HIS A 55 9.14 5.65 2.95
C HIS A 55 8.02 5.21 2.01
N LEU A 56 7.10 6.12 1.75
CA LEU A 56 6.05 5.96 0.78
C LEU A 56 6.12 7.12 -0.22
N VAL A 57 6.39 6.80 -1.48
CA VAL A 57 6.61 7.78 -2.53
C VAL A 57 5.58 7.59 -3.63
N LEU A 58 4.94 8.68 -4.06
CA LEU A 58 4.11 8.70 -5.27
C LEU A 58 4.81 9.52 -6.35
N LYS A 59 4.99 8.93 -7.52
CA LYS A 59 5.57 9.55 -8.70
C LYS A 59 4.54 9.58 -9.81
N GLU A 60 4.47 10.66 -10.55
CA GLU A 60 3.76 10.70 -11.82
C GLU A 60 4.74 10.38 -12.95
N LEU A 61 4.48 9.32 -13.68
CA LEU A 61 5.29 8.89 -14.83
C LEU A 61 4.89 9.64 -16.08
N GLN A 62 3.58 9.83 -16.25
CA GLN A 62 2.91 10.58 -17.32
C GLN A 62 1.57 11.07 -16.76
N PRO A 63 0.91 12.07 -17.39
CA PRO A 63 -0.40 12.54 -16.94
C PRO A 63 -1.40 11.40 -16.77
N GLY A 64 -1.87 11.22 -15.53
CA GLY A 64 -2.79 10.16 -15.15
C GLY A 64 -2.16 8.77 -14.92
N HIS A 65 -0.85 8.61 -15.07
CA HIS A 65 -0.12 7.37 -14.87
C HIS A 65 0.87 7.53 -13.71
N TYR A 66 0.73 6.73 -12.68
CA TYR A 66 1.42 6.89 -11.41
C TYR A 66 2.17 5.62 -11.02
N LEU A 67 3.27 5.80 -10.32
CA LEU A 67 4.02 4.75 -9.62
C LEU A 67 4.05 5.08 -8.13
N ALA A 68 3.45 4.24 -7.32
CA ALA A 68 3.61 4.26 -5.88
C ALA A 68 4.70 3.27 -5.45
N GLU A 69 5.56 3.68 -4.55
CA GLU A 69 6.64 2.86 -3.99
C GLU A 69 6.59 2.92 -2.48
N PHE A 70 6.71 1.76 -1.85
CA PHE A 70 6.87 1.62 -0.42
C PHE A 70 8.17 0.88 -0.15
N SER A 71 8.98 1.42 0.74
CA SER A 71 10.24 0.81 1.16
C SER A 71 10.50 1.09 2.63
N GLY A 72 11.21 0.19 3.29
CA GLY A 72 11.50 0.37 4.69
C GLY A 72 12.89 -0.09 5.09
N ALA A 73 13.33 0.35 6.27
CA ALA A 73 14.64 0.06 6.79
C ALA A 73 14.65 -0.10 8.30
N ALA A 74 15.20 -1.21 8.80
CA ALA A 74 15.51 -1.34 10.21
C ALA A 74 16.57 -0.32 10.62
N GLN A 75 16.48 0.18 11.84
CA GLN A 75 17.38 1.17 12.40
C GLN A 75 18.22 0.59 13.56
N GLY A 76 19.38 1.19 13.79
CA GLY A 76 20.23 0.90 14.95
C GLY A 76 20.51 -0.59 15.14
N MET A 77 20.38 -1.04 16.37
CA MET A 77 20.60 -2.43 16.81
C MET A 77 19.68 -3.45 16.12
N TRP A 78 18.50 -3.01 15.70
CA TRP A 78 17.53 -3.84 15.00
C TRP A 78 18.02 -4.33 13.64
N LYS A 79 18.96 -3.64 13.00
CA LYS A 79 19.64 -4.11 11.78
C LYS A 79 20.40 -5.43 12.01
N LEU A 80 20.91 -5.62 13.21
CA LEU A 80 21.70 -6.81 13.57
C LEU A 80 20.82 -7.95 14.13
N LEU A 81 19.79 -7.58 14.89
CA LEU A 81 18.93 -8.54 15.59
C LEU A 81 17.79 -9.06 14.71
N SER A 82 17.30 -8.24 13.81
CA SER A 82 16.30 -8.66 12.86
C SER A 82 17.00 -9.27 11.65
N ARG A 83 16.71 -10.52 11.36
CA ARG A 83 16.96 -11.09 10.02
C ARG A 83 15.98 -10.47 8.99
N TRP A 84 15.74 -9.21 9.13
CA TRP A 84 14.74 -8.47 8.44
C TRP A 84 15.32 -8.10 7.11
N LEU A 85 14.73 -8.60 6.11
CA LEU A 85 15.17 -8.49 4.75
C LEU A 85 14.43 -7.34 4.11
N PRO A 86 15.07 -6.63 3.20
CA PRO A 86 14.41 -5.53 2.52
C PRO A 86 13.20 -6.05 1.77
N GLU A 87 12.10 -5.38 1.97
CA GLU A 87 10.91 -5.58 1.16
C GLU A 87 10.64 -4.28 0.44
N ARG A 88 10.29 -4.37 -0.79
CA ARG A 88 9.90 -3.25 -1.62
C ARG A 88 8.59 -3.60 -2.28
N TYR A 89 7.64 -2.68 -2.16
CA TYR A 89 6.38 -2.78 -2.85
C TYR A 89 6.28 -1.65 -3.84
N GLN A 90 5.79 -1.96 -5.02
CA GLN A 90 5.58 -0.99 -6.08
C GLN A 90 4.25 -1.27 -6.74
N THR A 91 3.49 -0.20 -7.01
CA THR A 91 2.26 -0.29 -7.79
C THR A 91 2.28 0.74 -8.88
N GLU A 92 2.18 0.28 -10.10
CA GLU A 92 1.92 1.07 -11.28
C GLU A 92 0.41 1.19 -11.45
N MET A 93 -0.10 2.43 -11.58
CA MET A 93 -1.54 2.74 -11.54
C MET A 93 -1.92 3.71 -12.64
N LEU A 94 -3.12 3.53 -13.16
CA LEU A 94 -3.75 4.47 -14.09
C LEU A 94 -4.96 5.13 -13.42
N TYR A 95 -5.06 6.46 -13.53
CA TYR A 95 -6.26 7.17 -13.10
C TYR A 95 -7.32 7.05 -14.18
N ARG A 96 -8.36 6.26 -13.91
CA ARG A 96 -9.48 6.00 -14.82
C ARG A 96 -10.77 5.91 -14.01
N ASP A 97 -11.86 6.42 -14.55
CA ASP A 97 -13.20 6.35 -13.93
C ASP A 97 -13.25 6.90 -12.50
N GLY A 98 -12.50 7.98 -12.24
CA GLY A 98 -12.47 8.65 -10.95
C GLY A 98 -11.65 7.94 -9.87
N ARG A 99 -10.86 6.91 -10.20
CA ARG A 99 -10.05 6.14 -9.26
C ARG A 99 -8.70 5.73 -9.84
N LEU A 100 -7.76 5.39 -8.97
CA LEU A 100 -6.50 4.76 -9.34
C LEU A 100 -6.71 3.25 -9.49
N GLN A 101 -6.59 2.76 -10.72
CA GLN A 101 -6.67 1.34 -11.05
C GLN A 101 -5.25 0.77 -11.11
N PRO A 102 -4.89 -0.25 -10.30
CA PRO A 102 -3.58 -0.88 -10.38
C PRO A 102 -3.44 -1.60 -11.71
N LEU A 103 -2.31 -1.43 -12.39
CA LEU A 103 -1.93 -2.17 -13.59
C LEU A 103 -0.99 -3.32 -13.25
N VAL A 104 0.03 -3.00 -12.44
CA VAL A 104 1.02 -3.98 -12.00
C VAL A 104 1.37 -3.70 -10.55
N TYR A 105 1.26 -4.71 -9.69
CA TYR A 105 1.72 -4.66 -8.33
C TYR A 105 2.88 -5.64 -8.13
N ARG A 106 3.96 -5.18 -7.52
CA ARG A 106 5.18 -5.97 -7.28
C ARG A 106 5.50 -6.01 -5.80
N GLU A 107 5.84 -7.20 -5.33
CA GLU A 107 6.37 -7.47 -3.99
C GLU A 107 7.77 -8.06 -4.14
N GLU A 108 8.78 -7.39 -3.59
CA GLU A 108 10.14 -7.87 -3.55
C GLU A 108 10.54 -8.10 -2.08
N PHE A 109 10.85 -9.34 -1.74
CA PHE A 109 11.22 -9.73 -0.38
C PHE A 109 12.18 -10.92 -0.39
N GLN A 110 12.76 -11.24 0.77
CA GLN A 110 13.54 -12.47 0.91
C GLN A 110 12.78 -13.51 1.73
N GLU A 111 12.81 -14.75 1.28
CA GLU A 111 12.27 -15.88 2.00
C GLU A 111 13.30 -17.01 2.02
N ARG A 112 13.69 -17.46 3.22
CA ARG A 112 14.68 -18.55 3.41
C ARG A 112 16.01 -18.32 2.69
N GLY A 113 16.45 -17.08 2.60
CA GLY A 113 17.68 -16.69 1.93
C GLY A 113 17.58 -16.48 0.43
N GLN A 114 16.42 -16.73 -0.18
CA GLN A 114 16.16 -16.50 -1.59
C GLN A 114 15.46 -15.16 -1.81
N LYS A 115 15.83 -14.44 -2.86
CA LYS A 115 15.14 -13.23 -3.28
C LYS A 115 13.89 -13.64 -4.09
N ILE A 116 12.73 -13.24 -3.60
CA ILE A 116 11.44 -13.52 -4.24
C ILE A 116 10.89 -12.21 -4.82
N LEU A 117 10.51 -12.26 -6.08
CA LEU A 117 9.71 -11.23 -6.73
C LEU A 117 8.35 -11.84 -7.09
N LYS A 118 7.29 -11.25 -6.55
CA LYS A 118 5.91 -11.51 -7.01
C LYS A 118 5.44 -10.33 -7.82
N GLU A 119 4.77 -10.60 -8.92
CA GLU A 119 4.18 -9.58 -9.77
C GLU A 119 2.75 -9.96 -10.13
N TYR A 120 1.82 -9.12 -9.68
CA TYR A 120 0.40 -9.22 -10.00
C TYR A 120 0.12 -8.29 -11.17
N ARG A 121 -0.49 -8.81 -12.24
CA ARG A 121 -0.91 -8.05 -13.42
C ARG A 121 -2.42 -8.02 -13.50
N PHE A 122 -2.96 -6.81 -13.64
CA PHE A 122 -4.39 -6.54 -13.75
C PHE A 122 -4.71 -6.23 -15.21
N ASP A 123 -5.27 -7.20 -15.91
CA ASP A 123 -5.73 -7.06 -17.29
C ASP A 123 -7.24 -6.78 -17.27
N TYR A 124 -7.58 -5.50 -17.36
CA TYR A 124 -8.98 -5.06 -17.34
C TYR A 124 -9.70 -5.36 -18.65
N ASP A 125 -8.98 -5.42 -19.76
CA ASP A 125 -9.56 -5.66 -21.09
C ASP A 125 -10.00 -7.12 -21.22
N HIS A 126 -9.25 -8.04 -20.63
CA HIS A 126 -9.59 -9.47 -20.60
C HIS A 126 -10.22 -9.90 -19.26
N SER A 127 -10.45 -8.95 -18.34
CA SER A 127 -10.99 -9.23 -17.01
C SER A 127 -10.21 -10.32 -16.26
N GLN A 128 -8.87 -10.24 -16.30
CA GLN A 128 -7.98 -11.26 -15.76
C GLN A 128 -6.97 -10.65 -14.77
N LEU A 129 -6.74 -11.37 -13.68
CA LEU A 129 -5.69 -11.09 -12.70
C LEU A 129 -4.72 -12.27 -12.67
N THR A 130 -3.42 -12.00 -12.90
CA THR A 130 -2.39 -13.04 -12.98
C THR A 130 -1.29 -12.77 -11.97
N LEU A 131 -0.84 -13.79 -11.25
CA LEU A 131 0.36 -13.75 -10.41
C LEU A 131 1.51 -14.45 -11.12
N TRP A 132 2.62 -13.75 -11.21
CA TRP A 132 3.91 -14.26 -11.62
C TRP A 132 4.88 -14.26 -10.44
N ARG A 133 5.71 -15.29 -10.37
CA ARG A 133 6.75 -15.44 -9.35
C ARG A 133 8.10 -15.64 -10.00
N GLN A 134 9.12 -15.02 -9.40
CA GLN A 134 10.52 -15.18 -9.81
C GLN A 134 11.36 -15.38 -8.55
N VAL A 135 12.33 -16.30 -8.59
CA VAL A 135 13.22 -16.63 -7.49
C VAL A 135 14.65 -16.35 -7.93
N ASP A 136 15.41 -15.59 -7.14
CA ASP A 136 16.83 -15.26 -7.35
C ASP A 136 17.16 -14.74 -8.76
N GLY A 137 16.22 -13.99 -9.37
CA GLY A 137 16.39 -13.48 -10.74
C GLY A 137 16.29 -14.52 -11.85
N GLY A 138 15.91 -15.76 -11.52
CA GLY A 138 15.70 -16.84 -12.49
C GLY A 138 14.48 -16.62 -13.39
N GLU A 139 13.93 -17.68 -13.94
CA GLU A 139 12.77 -17.63 -14.80
C GLU A 139 11.52 -17.12 -14.05
N LYS A 140 10.71 -16.32 -14.74
CA LYS A 140 9.43 -15.82 -14.24
C LYS A 140 8.33 -16.82 -14.58
N ILE A 141 7.77 -17.46 -13.55
CA ILE A 141 6.77 -18.53 -13.69
C ILE A 141 5.39 -17.97 -13.31
N LYS A 142 4.38 -18.30 -14.10
CA LYS A 142 3.00 -18.01 -13.75
C LYS A 142 2.57 -18.92 -12.60
N ASP A 143 2.24 -18.33 -11.46
CA ASP A 143 1.88 -19.05 -10.22
C ASP A 143 0.38 -19.35 -10.19
N TRP A 144 -0.46 -18.36 -10.52
CA TRP A 144 -1.90 -18.55 -10.71
C TRP A 144 -2.53 -17.42 -11.53
N GLU A 145 -3.79 -17.63 -11.91
CA GLU A 145 -4.66 -16.62 -12.49
C GLU A 145 -6.09 -16.73 -11.95
N ALA A 146 -6.84 -15.64 -12.00
CA ALA A 146 -8.23 -15.58 -11.57
C ALA A 146 -9.00 -14.53 -12.39
N PRO A 147 -10.32 -14.64 -12.50
CA PRO A 147 -11.16 -13.61 -13.09
C PRO A 147 -11.09 -12.32 -12.26
N LEU A 148 -10.99 -11.17 -12.93
CA LEU A 148 -11.09 -9.84 -12.33
C LEU A 148 -12.55 -9.39 -12.41
N THR A 149 -13.37 -9.79 -11.44
CA THR A 149 -14.83 -9.59 -11.44
C THR A 149 -15.27 -8.24 -10.87
N GLY A 150 -14.34 -7.38 -10.50
CA GLY A 150 -14.64 -6.06 -9.93
C GLY A 150 -13.37 -5.33 -9.51
N PRO A 151 -13.49 -4.20 -8.81
CA PRO A 151 -12.34 -3.49 -8.30
C PRO A 151 -11.57 -4.33 -7.28
N VAL A 152 -10.33 -4.68 -7.61
CA VAL A 152 -9.36 -5.30 -6.71
C VAL A 152 -8.21 -4.34 -6.53
N TYR A 153 -7.83 -4.09 -5.29
CA TYR A 153 -6.75 -3.19 -4.95
C TYR A 153 -5.57 -3.97 -4.37
N ASP A 154 -4.37 -3.48 -4.59
CA ASP A 154 -3.23 -3.77 -3.74
C ASP A 154 -3.13 -2.72 -2.62
N LEU A 155 -2.16 -2.88 -1.71
CA LEU A 155 -2.02 -2.00 -0.55
C LEU A 155 -1.79 -0.53 -0.93
N LEU A 156 -0.98 -0.27 -1.97
CA LEU A 156 -0.62 1.08 -2.36
C LEU A 156 -1.74 1.76 -3.13
N SER A 157 -2.36 1.05 -4.06
CA SER A 157 -3.53 1.57 -4.79
C SER A 157 -4.70 1.82 -3.85
N LEU A 158 -4.92 0.94 -2.86
CA LEU A 158 -5.93 1.15 -1.83
C LEU A 158 -5.64 2.40 -0.99
N PHE A 159 -4.40 2.56 -0.52
CA PHE A 159 -3.97 3.72 0.25
C PHE A 159 -4.30 5.04 -0.48
N TYR A 160 -3.90 5.16 -1.76
CA TYR A 160 -4.15 6.37 -2.51
C TYR A 160 -5.63 6.57 -2.88
N ASN A 161 -6.39 5.51 -3.14
CA ASN A 161 -7.83 5.61 -3.35
C ASN A 161 -8.58 6.06 -2.09
N VAL A 162 -8.19 5.61 -0.89
CA VAL A 162 -8.73 6.13 0.38
C VAL A 162 -8.45 7.62 0.50
N ARG A 163 -7.24 8.08 0.20
CA ARG A 163 -6.86 9.50 0.24
C ARG A 163 -7.65 10.37 -0.74
N LEU A 164 -7.86 9.88 -1.94
CA LEU A 164 -8.65 10.56 -2.96
C LEU A 164 -10.15 10.58 -2.66
N GLY A 165 -10.61 9.73 -1.74
CA GLY A 165 -12.03 9.57 -1.43
C GLY A 165 -12.80 8.83 -2.51
N THR A 166 -12.15 8.10 -3.40
CA THR A 166 -12.79 7.36 -4.51
C THR A 166 -13.58 6.14 -4.03
N LEU A 167 -13.34 5.68 -2.81
CA LEU A 167 -14.11 4.59 -2.18
C LEU A 167 -15.46 5.06 -1.59
N GLY A 168 -15.83 6.28 -1.86
CA GLY A 168 -17.06 6.89 -1.37
C GLY A 168 -16.87 7.78 -0.13
N PRO A 169 -17.95 8.38 0.37
CA PRO A 169 -17.92 9.20 1.56
C PRO A 169 -17.50 8.35 2.76
N THR A 170 -16.70 8.92 3.65
CA THR A 170 -16.23 8.27 4.88
C THR A 170 -16.74 9.01 6.13
N PRO A 171 -18.07 9.21 6.31
CA PRO A 171 -18.59 9.72 7.56
C PRO A 171 -18.38 8.70 8.67
N GLY A 172 -18.31 9.15 9.91
CA GLY A 172 -18.23 8.27 11.07
C GLY A 172 -19.37 7.25 11.11
N GLY A 173 -19.08 6.02 11.55
CA GLY A 173 -20.03 4.93 11.65
C GLY A 173 -20.22 4.09 10.38
N VAL A 174 -19.49 4.39 9.29
CA VAL A 174 -19.58 3.63 8.04
C VAL A 174 -18.61 2.45 8.05
N THR A 175 -19.08 1.32 7.51
CA THR A 175 -18.24 0.15 7.20
C THR A 175 -18.01 0.09 5.70
N LEU A 176 -16.74 0.04 5.29
CA LEU A 176 -16.33 -0.14 3.91
C LEU A 176 -15.78 -1.55 3.71
N LYS A 177 -16.17 -2.18 2.60
CA LYS A 177 -15.68 -3.49 2.18
C LYS A 177 -14.99 -3.36 0.83
N VAL A 178 -13.76 -3.83 0.75
CA VAL A 178 -12.96 -3.77 -0.48
C VAL A 178 -12.28 -5.11 -0.73
N MET A 179 -12.09 -5.46 -1.99
CA MET A 179 -11.28 -6.61 -2.39
C MET A 179 -9.82 -6.18 -2.48
N ILE A 180 -8.93 -6.87 -1.78
CA ILE A 180 -7.51 -6.53 -1.70
C ILE A 180 -6.59 -7.73 -1.95
N LEU A 181 -5.41 -7.44 -2.54
CA LEU A 181 -4.21 -8.26 -2.51
C LEU A 181 -3.27 -7.75 -1.39
N PRO A 182 -2.29 -8.55 -0.92
CA PRO A 182 -1.93 -9.91 -1.30
C PRO A 182 -2.49 -10.93 -0.31
N ASN A 183 -2.74 -12.18 -0.78
CA ASN A 183 -2.81 -13.31 0.14
C ASN A 183 -3.21 -14.65 -0.54
N PRO A 184 -2.41 -15.16 -1.38
CA PRO A 184 -1.96 -14.63 -2.67
C PRO A 184 -3.13 -14.30 -3.60
N LYS A 185 -4.37 -14.63 -3.20
CA LYS A 185 -5.61 -14.37 -3.94
C LYS A 185 -6.37 -13.18 -3.33
N PRO A 186 -7.22 -12.50 -4.11
CA PRO A 186 -8.06 -11.43 -3.60
C PRO A 186 -8.91 -11.88 -2.40
N GLN A 187 -8.98 -11.03 -1.39
CA GLN A 187 -9.82 -11.26 -0.19
C GLN A 187 -10.53 -9.97 0.21
N GLU A 188 -11.68 -10.11 0.88
CA GLU A 188 -12.40 -8.96 1.41
C GLU A 188 -11.66 -8.40 2.62
N LEU A 189 -11.44 -7.09 2.62
CA LEU A 189 -10.95 -6.31 3.75
C LEU A 189 -12.04 -5.36 4.21
N VAL A 190 -12.26 -5.30 5.52
CA VAL A 190 -13.33 -4.49 6.13
C VAL A 190 -12.71 -3.35 6.93
N PHE A 191 -13.12 -2.12 6.61
CA PHE A 191 -12.76 -0.91 7.34
C PHE A 191 -13.95 -0.37 8.09
N CYS A 192 -13.79 -0.05 9.37
CA CYS A 192 -14.78 0.64 10.17
C CYS A 192 -14.32 2.06 10.40
N ILE A 193 -15.05 3.00 9.87
CA ILE A 193 -14.81 4.41 10.05
C ILE A 193 -15.40 4.85 11.38
N GLY A 194 -14.57 5.24 12.32
CA GLY A 194 -14.98 5.71 13.63
C GLY A 194 -15.26 7.21 13.66
N ALA A 195 -15.31 7.76 14.86
CA ALA A 195 -15.50 9.20 15.05
C ALA A 195 -14.23 10.00 14.71
N VAL A 196 -14.41 11.26 14.37
CA VAL A 196 -13.32 12.24 14.36
C VAL A 196 -12.92 12.54 15.79
N THR A 197 -11.64 12.46 16.09
CA THR A 197 -11.04 12.75 17.39
C THR A 197 -10.05 13.90 17.25
N ASP A 198 -9.43 14.31 18.35
CA ASP A 198 -8.31 15.26 18.37
C ASP A 198 -7.07 14.76 17.59
N GLN A 199 -6.92 13.43 17.45
CA GLN A 199 -5.87 12.80 16.66
C GLN A 199 -6.22 12.62 15.17
N GLY A 200 -7.46 12.92 14.79
CA GLY A 200 -7.97 12.77 13.43
C GLY A 200 -9.11 11.74 13.32
N LEU A 201 -9.43 11.36 12.09
CA LEU A 201 -10.45 10.35 11.80
C LEU A 201 -9.93 8.95 12.17
N LYS A 202 -10.57 8.32 13.16
CA LYS A 202 -10.22 6.96 13.57
C LYS A 202 -10.74 5.94 12.57
N VAL A 203 -9.88 5.05 12.12
CA VAL A 203 -10.22 3.91 11.26
C VAL A 203 -9.75 2.63 11.92
N MET A 204 -10.61 1.63 11.95
CA MET A 204 -10.29 0.27 12.39
C MET A 204 -10.33 -0.67 11.18
N VAL A 205 -9.41 -1.60 11.13
CA VAL A 205 -9.29 -2.56 10.02
C VAL A 205 -9.47 -3.98 10.56
N ASN A 206 -10.15 -4.82 9.81
CA ASN A 206 -10.44 -6.24 10.03
C ASN A 206 -11.43 -6.59 11.15
N SER A 207 -11.92 -5.66 11.94
CA SER A 207 -12.99 -5.99 12.88
C SER A 207 -13.83 -4.79 13.26
N CYS A 208 -15.08 -4.86 12.90
CA CYS A 208 -16.09 -3.89 13.28
C CYS A 208 -17.03 -4.44 14.38
N SER A 209 -16.81 -5.67 14.81
CA SER A 209 -17.70 -6.32 15.80
C SER A 209 -17.26 -5.99 17.23
N PRO A 210 -18.22 -5.66 18.11
CA PRO A 210 -17.96 -5.60 19.54
C PRO A 210 -17.50 -6.98 20.04
N GLY A 211 -16.41 -7.03 20.83
CA GLY A 211 -15.93 -8.26 21.45
C GLY A 211 -14.78 -8.97 20.73
N VAL A 212 -14.28 -8.46 19.60
CA VAL A 212 -13.07 -8.97 18.98
C VAL A 212 -11.85 -8.53 19.78
N VAL A 213 -10.95 -9.46 20.04
CA VAL A 213 -9.73 -9.22 20.84
C VAL A 213 -8.86 -8.18 20.15
N GLU A 214 -8.40 -7.17 20.88
CA GLU A 214 -7.54 -6.08 20.36
C GLU A 214 -6.27 -6.55 19.63
N ALA A 215 -5.82 -7.79 19.86
CA ALA A 215 -4.64 -8.37 19.21
C ALA A 215 -4.77 -8.55 17.69
N ASP A 216 -6.01 -8.61 17.17
CA ASP A 216 -6.28 -8.77 15.73
C ASP A 216 -6.78 -7.47 15.09
N GLN A 217 -6.79 -6.38 15.84
CA GLN A 217 -7.29 -5.08 15.38
C GLN A 217 -6.13 -4.15 14.98
N TYR A 218 -6.37 -3.39 13.92
CA TYR A 218 -5.49 -2.34 13.45
C TYR A 218 -6.21 -1.02 13.56
N PHE A 219 -5.52 -0.07 14.15
CA PHE A 219 -6.02 1.27 14.37
C PHE A 219 -5.21 2.25 13.55
N MET A 220 -5.88 3.19 12.93
CA MET A 220 -5.28 4.24 12.13
C MET A 220 -5.99 5.55 12.42
N PHE A 221 -5.22 6.63 12.50
CA PHE A 221 -5.74 7.99 12.56
C PHE A 221 -5.36 8.71 11.28
N LEU A 222 -6.36 9.23 10.59
CA LEU A 222 -6.19 9.97 9.36
C LEU A 222 -6.28 11.47 9.63
N SER A 223 -5.36 12.26 9.05
CA SER A 223 -5.47 13.72 9.00
C SER A 223 -6.68 14.15 8.16
N PRO A 224 -7.03 15.47 8.15
CA PRO A 224 -8.03 16.01 7.22
C PRO A 224 -7.74 15.70 5.74
N GLU A 225 -6.47 15.59 5.37
CA GLU A 225 -6.00 15.20 4.03
C GLU A 225 -6.03 13.69 3.81
N ARG A 226 -6.61 12.92 4.75
CA ARG A 226 -6.71 11.46 4.74
C ARG A 226 -5.36 10.72 4.72
N VAL A 227 -4.32 11.34 5.26
CA VAL A 227 -3.01 10.69 5.45
C VAL A 227 -2.98 10.03 6.81
N PRO A 228 -2.54 8.78 6.92
CA PRO A 228 -2.28 8.17 8.22
C PRO A 228 -1.19 8.93 8.97
N THR A 229 -1.55 9.57 10.07
CA THR A 229 -0.59 10.26 10.97
C THR A 229 -0.02 9.31 12.01
N LEU A 230 -0.83 8.32 12.38
CA LEU A 230 -0.48 7.27 13.33
C LEU A 230 -1.25 6.00 12.94
N ALA A 231 -0.56 4.89 12.84
CA ALA A 231 -1.18 3.57 12.75
C ALA A 231 -0.57 2.65 13.80
N TRP A 232 -1.35 1.75 14.39
CA TRP A 232 -0.80 0.80 15.35
C TRP A 232 -1.63 -0.47 15.45
N THR A 233 -0.95 -1.51 15.94
CA THR A 233 -1.54 -2.79 16.33
C THR A 233 -0.85 -3.34 17.56
N ARG A 234 -1.38 -4.39 18.17
CA ARG A 234 -0.71 -5.15 19.24
C ARG A 234 -0.05 -6.38 18.65
N VAL A 235 1.21 -6.60 19.01
CA VAL A 235 1.97 -7.79 18.68
C VAL A 235 2.17 -8.60 19.95
N THR A 236 1.77 -9.86 19.91
CA THR A 236 1.92 -10.78 21.04
C THR A 236 3.39 -10.80 21.48
N PHE A 237 3.63 -10.67 22.79
CA PHE A 237 4.93 -10.61 23.47
C PHE A 237 5.71 -9.29 23.30
N PHE A 238 5.53 -8.52 22.23
CA PHE A 238 6.27 -7.28 21.98
C PHE A 238 5.49 -6.00 22.30
N GLY A 239 4.19 -6.13 22.54
CA GLY A 239 3.34 -5.00 22.86
C GLY A 239 2.89 -4.22 21.64
N LYS A 240 2.86 -2.88 21.72
CA LYS A 240 2.34 -2.02 20.65
C LYS A 240 3.38 -1.85 19.54
N LEU A 241 3.01 -2.20 18.32
CA LEU A 241 3.72 -1.84 17.11
C LEU A 241 3.03 -0.61 16.52
N ALA A 242 3.77 0.48 16.30
CA ALA A 242 3.19 1.72 15.81
C ALA A 242 4.07 2.39 14.75
N GLY A 243 3.43 2.96 13.73
CA GLY A 243 4.04 3.82 12.72
C GLY A 243 3.49 5.24 12.85
N ARG A 244 4.38 6.21 12.97
CA ARG A 244 4.06 7.64 13.07
C ARG A 244 4.65 8.40 11.90
N LEU A 245 3.85 9.24 11.26
CA LEU A 245 4.33 10.17 10.23
C LEU A 245 5.29 11.19 10.87
N VAL A 246 6.52 11.31 10.31
CA VAL A 246 7.55 12.20 10.85
C VAL A 246 7.77 13.46 10.01
N ASN A 247 7.25 13.52 8.79
CA ASN A 247 7.34 14.67 7.90
C ASN A 247 5.96 15.19 7.45
N PRO A 248 5.09 15.63 8.36
CA PRO A 248 3.72 16.05 8.03
C PRO A 248 3.66 17.21 7.02
N GLY A 249 4.72 18.03 6.94
CA GLY A 249 4.82 19.10 5.94
C GLY A 249 5.00 18.63 4.49
N ALA A 250 5.32 17.35 4.28
CA ALA A 250 5.40 16.76 2.95
C ALA A 250 4.02 16.36 2.38
N VAL A 251 2.96 16.46 3.19
CA VAL A 251 1.59 16.16 2.77
C VAL A 251 1.07 17.32 1.91
N LYS A 252 0.90 17.05 0.62
CA LYS A 252 0.29 18.00 -0.30
C LYS A 252 -1.24 17.95 -0.17
N LYS A 253 -1.88 19.10 0.04
CA LYS A 253 -3.34 19.23 0.12
C LYS A 253 -3.99 19.23 -1.27
N GLU A 254 -3.32 19.84 -2.24
CA GLU A 254 -3.80 20.04 -3.59
C GLU A 254 -2.79 19.50 -4.60
N GLY A 255 -3.28 19.02 -5.74
CA GLY A 255 -2.41 18.59 -6.84
C GLY A 255 -1.70 17.26 -6.62
N LEU A 256 -2.19 16.38 -5.72
CA LEU A 256 -1.65 15.05 -5.57
C LEU A 256 -1.68 14.27 -6.88
N LEU A 257 -2.76 14.42 -7.64
CA LEU A 257 -2.90 13.88 -8.98
C LEU A 257 -3.14 15.00 -9.99
N THR A 258 -2.46 14.95 -11.11
CA THR A 258 -2.85 15.69 -12.31
C THR A 258 -3.98 14.91 -12.96
N LEU A 259 -5.20 15.39 -12.80
CA LEU A 259 -6.34 14.76 -13.46
C LEU A 259 -6.17 14.97 -14.97
N PRO A 260 -6.32 13.93 -15.80
CA PRO A 260 -6.40 14.12 -17.24
C PRO A 260 -7.56 15.07 -17.54
N PRO A 261 -7.44 15.96 -18.54
CA PRO A 261 -8.55 16.82 -18.94
C PRO A 261 -9.77 15.93 -19.14
N SER A 262 -10.89 16.30 -18.49
CA SER A 262 -12.12 15.54 -18.54
C SER A 262 -12.46 15.26 -20.00
N SER A 263 -12.35 13.98 -20.41
CA SER A 263 -12.83 13.57 -21.72
C SER A 263 -14.28 14.02 -21.82
N SER A 264 -14.58 14.80 -22.85
CA SER A 264 -15.86 15.43 -23.15
C SER A 264 -17.06 14.54 -22.84
N PRO A 265 -18.18 15.08 -22.40
CA PRO A 265 -19.34 14.30 -22.01
C PRO A 265 -19.75 13.35 -23.13
N VAL A 266 -19.93 12.09 -22.81
CA VAL A 266 -20.52 11.07 -23.69
C VAL A 266 -21.81 11.67 -24.29
N PRO A 267 -21.98 11.71 -25.61
CA PRO A 267 -23.21 12.21 -26.22
C PRO A 267 -24.38 11.40 -25.68
N LYS A 268 -25.34 12.08 -25.04
CA LYS A 268 -26.59 11.44 -24.62
C LYS A 268 -27.23 10.82 -25.88
N ALA A 269 -27.36 9.50 -25.88
CA ALA A 269 -28.12 8.78 -26.89
C ALA A 269 -29.52 9.43 -26.96
N ARG A 270 -29.86 9.98 -28.11
CA ARG A 270 -31.22 10.43 -28.38
C ARG A 270 -32.13 9.21 -28.38
N ARG A 271 -33.16 9.26 -27.57
CA ARG A 271 -34.28 8.31 -27.59
C ARG A 271 -35.11 8.55 -28.86
#